data_8e3045b428fab7582dd0c8d0f1f1ac73
#
_entry.id   8e3045b428fab7582dd0c8d0f1f1ac73
#
_cell.length_a   1.000
_cell.length_b   1.000
_cell.length_c   1.000
_cell.angle_alpha   90.00
_cell.angle_beta   90.00
_cell.angle_gamma   90.00
#
_symmetry.space_group_name_H-M   'P 1'
#
loop_
_entity.id
_entity.type
_entity.pdbx_description
1 polymer ?
#
loop_
_entity_poly.entity_id
_entity_poly.type
_entity_poly.pdbx_seq_one_letter_code
_entity_poly.pdbx_strand_id
1 'polypeptide(L)'
;MKLTLANKRIIAIIAVLVILASVLSAVLIPASSVACATNWGGKDTANLSYYKDGFLDVQGAKAVVDTWDFSRIDKPIVIAVIDTGIDTAHELFDGVLAKNEKGEVLGYNTSGVNPDGSVDISDNSTKHGSEIAGVIAMLIKEFGLEDYIKIYPIKADKGDNNFNIASLTKAVEWAQSNAKADVINMSLGFPQKNYIQNGASLRNAFEMTVSKASETSVIVAAAGNKQSSADSRNQAFYPASLPNVISVANQGSDGNLYSSSFYHDTTDICAPGQDIYTSKGYNGVSKDSLYGNATGTSLSAASMSFASALLKLRLKVQARDADARKIARLVCKMNYPKTVSVSATSTSSAYTFPALNLLTVASANLDDVNLGYSTPTEMTLVHNGTLGEGDYTDMVYMRADAITPVELYVQLAPLGKVDPAIEDSVEWVAQKIKNANDTTVIDEYSLGKGKSVTFVANGGGDYIVKANLPYYNLETYQQVHVEYGKYYVGEVRVTFADRAGDDVSIAPSSATLYTTETTSFALTGVKYLDPNTETKWYVNGKYAASGATFDFTPEKAGTYYITARFGDNSIVDFQYKFTATVKPFILRPLDLSMLIVGLTIALATIITVVVIVVKKRKPMLIDEPQNDTEE
;
A
#
# COMPACT_ATOMS: atom_id res chain seq x y z
N MET A 1 3.39 36.38 42.07
CA MET A 1 4.72 37.00 42.23
C MET A 1 4.88 38.05 41.14
N LYS A 2 4.85 39.38 41.49
CA LYS A 2 4.95 40.47 40.50
C LYS A 2 6.41 40.60 40.08
N LEU A 3 6.71 40.36 38.81
CA LEU A 3 8.05 40.58 38.24
C LEU A 3 8.45 42.03 38.40
N THR A 4 9.64 42.27 38.92
CA THR A 4 10.19 43.62 39.08
C THR A 4 10.42 44.30 37.74
N LEU A 5 10.43 45.62 37.69
CA LEU A 5 10.61 46.41 36.47
C LEU A 5 11.94 46.07 35.74
N ALA A 6 12.97 45.69 36.50
CA ALA A 6 14.26 45.23 35.98
C ALA A 6 14.13 43.90 35.21
N ASN A 7 13.38 42.94 35.74
CA ASN A 7 13.17 41.66 35.07
C ASN A 7 12.34 41.79 33.78
N LYS A 8 11.38 42.72 33.73
CA LYS A 8 10.63 43.02 32.50
C LYS A 8 11.51 43.64 31.40
N ARG A 9 12.48 44.52 31.80
CA ARG A 9 13.45 45.11 30.86
C ARG A 9 14.43 44.06 30.32
N ILE A 10 14.89 43.11 31.15
CA ILE A 10 15.77 42.02 30.74
C ILE A 10 15.04 41.10 29.77
N ILE A 11 13.78 40.73 30.04
CA ILE A 11 12.97 39.89 29.12
C ILE A 11 12.74 40.60 27.79
N ALA A 12 12.47 41.91 27.79
CA ALA A 12 12.31 42.67 26.56
C ALA A 12 13.61 42.76 25.74
N ILE A 13 14.76 42.92 26.40
CA ILE A 13 16.07 42.92 25.72
C ILE A 13 16.39 41.55 25.15
N ILE A 14 16.11 40.44 25.86
CA ILE A 14 16.30 39.10 25.36
C ILE A 14 15.37 38.84 24.16
N ALA A 15 14.12 39.26 24.22
CA ALA A 15 13.20 39.11 23.08
C ALA A 15 13.65 39.91 21.85
N VAL A 16 14.17 41.12 22.03
CA VAL A 16 14.74 41.93 20.93
C VAL A 16 16.02 41.29 20.39
N LEU A 17 16.87 40.70 21.23
CA LEU A 17 18.08 40.00 20.80
C LEU A 17 17.76 38.69 20.06
N VAL A 18 16.71 37.98 20.47
CA VAL A 18 16.24 36.77 19.75
C VAL A 18 15.64 37.15 18.39
N ILE A 19 14.87 38.25 18.33
CA ILE A 19 14.35 38.77 17.05
C ILE A 19 15.48 39.27 16.15
N LEU A 20 16.46 39.98 16.69
CA LEU A 20 17.64 40.42 15.94
C LEU A 20 18.51 39.24 15.49
N ALA A 21 18.65 38.19 16.30
CA ALA A 21 19.37 36.97 15.91
C ALA A 21 18.64 36.21 14.81
N SER A 22 17.31 36.15 14.87
CA SER A 22 16.50 35.52 13.80
C SER A 22 16.51 36.36 12.50
N VAL A 23 16.53 37.67 12.59
CA VAL A 23 16.67 38.57 11.42
C VAL A 23 18.12 38.53 10.87
N LEU A 24 19.14 38.45 11.74
CA LEU A 24 20.53 38.33 11.30
C LEU A 24 20.84 36.94 10.71
N SER A 25 20.22 35.89 11.21
CA SER A 25 20.33 34.56 10.58
C SER A 25 19.62 34.47 9.22
N ALA A 26 18.56 35.27 9.02
CA ALA A 26 17.91 35.41 7.72
C ALA A 26 18.70 36.29 6.72
N VAL A 27 19.63 37.14 7.21
CA VAL A 27 20.44 38.04 6.36
C VAL A 27 21.86 37.47 6.12
N LEU A 28 22.32 36.54 6.94
CA LEU A 28 23.62 35.86 6.81
C LEU A 28 23.52 34.45 6.18
N ILE A 29 22.54 34.24 5.32
CA ILE A 29 22.69 33.17 4.31
C ILE A 29 23.73 33.69 3.34
N PRO A 30 24.92 33.09 3.24
CA PRO A 30 25.88 33.54 2.26
C PRO A 30 25.21 33.43 0.89
N ALA A 31 25.14 34.54 0.16
CA ALA A 31 24.72 34.58 -1.23
C ALA A 31 25.77 33.92 -2.16
N SER A 32 26.30 32.78 -1.73
CA SER A 32 27.30 31.98 -2.46
C SER A 32 27.05 30.48 -2.36
N SER A 33 25.80 30.03 -2.30
CA SER A 33 25.48 28.79 -3.00
C SER A 33 25.33 29.19 -4.46
N VAL A 34 26.42 29.14 -5.19
CA VAL A 34 26.33 28.96 -6.64
C VAL A 34 25.48 27.71 -6.80
N ALA A 35 24.18 27.91 -7.12
CA ALA A 35 23.32 26.83 -7.50
C ALA A 35 24.07 26.09 -8.61
N CYS A 36 24.49 24.87 -8.35
CA CYS A 36 25.02 24.02 -9.38
C CYS A 36 23.85 23.71 -10.29
N ALA A 37 23.54 24.63 -11.20
CA ALA A 37 22.54 24.41 -12.22
C ALA A 37 22.99 23.21 -13.04
N THR A 38 22.24 22.13 -12.95
CA THR A 38 22.51 20.94 -13.75
C THR A 38 22.25 21.27 -15.22
N ASN A 39 23.20 20.95 -16.08
CA ASN A 39 23.10 21.18 -17.51
C ASN A 39 22.71 19.87 -18.19
N TRP A 40 21.43 19.76 -18.54
CA TRP A 40 20.90 18.61 -19.25
C TRP A 40 20.70 18.94 -20.74
N GLY A 41 21.35 18.18 -21.64
CA GLY A 41 21.23 18.40 -23.08
C GLY A 41 21.58 19.82 -23.53
N GLY A 42 22.53 20.51 -22.86
CA GLY A 42 22.93 21.88 -23.18
C GLY A 42 22.05 22.97 -22.62
N LYS A 43 20.97 22.66 -21.85
CA LYS A 43 20.13 23.65 -21.15
C LYS A 43 20.47 23.76 -19.67
N ASP A 44 20.64 24.99 -19.24
CA ASP A 44 20.72 25.36 -17.82
C ASP A 44 19.30 25.31 -17.22
N THR A 45 19.06 24.36 -16.31
CA THR A 45 17.76 24.15 -15.69
C THR A 45 17.32 25.34 -14.84
N ALA A 46 18.24 26.12 -14.27
CA ALA A 46 17.91 27.32 -13.51
C ALA A 46 17.16 28.37 -14.34
N ASN A 47 17.28 28.32 -15.65
CA ASN A 47 16.61 29.23 -16.56
C ASN A 47 15.22 28.75 -17.03
N LEU A 48 14.81 27.55 -16.69
CA LEU A 48 13.49 27.05 -17.05
C LEU A 48 12.40 27.84 -16.30
N SER A 49 11.44 28.38 -17.06
CA SER A 49 10.41 29.28 -16.50
C SER A 49 9.60 28.63 -15.38
N TYR A 50 9.31 27.33 -15.49
CA TYR A 50 8.53 26.59 -14.50
C TYR A 50 9.33 26.23 -13.23
N TYR A 51 10.65 26.42 -13.21
CA TYR A 51 11.48 26.25 -12.00
C TYR A 51 11.51 27.51 -11.10
N LYS A 52 11.07 28.66 -11.60
CA LYS A 52 11.14 29.95 -10.93
C LYS A 52 10.03 30.13 -9.89
N ASP A 53 10.18 31.21 -9.09
CA ASP A 53 9.09 31.68 -8.23
C ASP A 53 7.83 32.02 -9.06
N GLY A 54 6.67 31.75 -8.50
CA GLY A 54 5.38 31.81 -9.21
C GLY A 54 4.95 30.47 -9.81
N PHE A 55 5.89 29.52 -9.93
CA PHE A 55 5.65 28.12 -10.31
C PHE A 55 6.22 27.18 -9.25
N LEU A 56 7.14 26.28 -9.62
CA LEU A 56 7.68 25.28 -8.69
C LEU A 56 8.60 25.86 -7.63
N ASP A 57 9.28 26.97 -7.89
CA ASP A 57 10.28 27.57 -6.99
C ASP A 57 11.34 26.57 -6.52
N VAL A 58 11.98 25.93 -7.47
CA VAL A 58 12.95 24.85 -7.25
C VAL A 58 14.15 25.33 -6.44
N GLN A 59 14.66 26.53 -6.74
CA GLN A 59 15.84 27.10 -6.09
C GLN A 59 15.60 27.39 -4.61
N GLY A 60 14.46 28.05 -4.30
CA GLY A 60 14.07 28.32 -2.93
C GLY A 60 13.85 27.03 -2.13
N ALA A 61 13.19 26.06 -2.74
CA ALA A 61 12.95 24.77 -2.12
C ALA A 61 14.25 24.00 -1.85
N LYS A 62 15.17 23.97 -2.84
CA LYS A 62 16.46 23.32 -2.71
C LYS A 62 17.27 23.92 -1.53
N ALA A 63 17.32 25.22 -1.42
CA ALA A 63 18.03 25.88 -0.32
C ALA A 63 17.53 25.43 1.08
N VAL A 64 16.24 25.12 1.20
CA VAL A 64 15.68 24.54 2.42
C VAL A 64 16.07 23.07 2.58
N VAL A 65 15.92 22.27 1.52
CA VAL A 65 16.24 20.83 1.53
C VAL A 65 17.71 20.58 1.86
N ASP A 66 18.61 21.41 1.37
CA ASP A 66 20.06 21.33 1.65
C ASP A 66 20.39 21.48 3.16
N THR A 67 19.43 21.98 3.97
CA THR A 67 19.57 22.07 5.43
C THR A 67 19.07 20.84 6.19
N TRP A 68 18.46 19.87 5.51
CA TRP A 68 17.87 18.72 6.16
C TRP A 68 18.91 17.71 6.63
N ASP A 69 18.64 17.10 7.78
CA ASP A 69 19.44 15.98 8.30
C ASP A 69 18.85 14.64 7.82
N PHE A 70 19.50 14.03 6.85
CA PHE A 70 19.09 12.76 6.26
C PHE A 70 19.57 11.52 7.05
N SER A 71 20.25 11.68 8.18
CA SER A 71 20.80 10.56 8.97
C SER A 71 19.75 9.54 9.43
N ARG A 72 18.49 9.93 9.43
CA ARG A 72 17.35 9.07 9.82
C ARG A 72 16.71 8.31 8.67
N ILE A 73 17.17 8.54 7.45
CA ILE A 73 16.60 7.89 6.27
C ILE A 73 17.34 6.58 6.02
N ASP A 74 16.70 5.49 6.43
CA ASP A 74 17.21 4.13 6.29
C ASP A 74 16.88 3.49 4.93
N LYS A 75 15.81 3.95 4.28
CA LYS A 75 15.35 3.47 2.97
C LYS A 75 14.87 4.64 2.12
N PRO A 76 15.17 4.62 0.82
CA PRO A 76 14.67 5.65 -0.08
C PRO A 76 13.15 5.64 -0.18
N ILE A 77 12.57 6.80 -0.49
CA ILE A 77 11.18 6.94 -0.95
C ILE A 77 11.10 6.39 -2.37
N VAL A 78 10.11 5.55 -2.64
CA VAL A 78 9.92 4.93 -3.94
C VAL A 78 8.73 5.56 -4.65
N ILE A 79 8.97 6.09 -5.86
CA ILE A 79 7.94 6.56 -6.79
C ILE A 79 7.75 5.51 -7.87
N ALA A 80 6.63 4.80 -7.87
CA ALA A 80 6.26 3.93 -8.98
C ALA A 80 5.67 4.76 -10.11
N VAL A 81 6.23 4.64 -11.31
CA VAL A 81 5.72 5.29 -12.52
C VAL A 81 5.02 4.24 -13.37
N ILE A 82 3.69 4.26 -13.35
CA ILE A 82 2.84 3.38 -14.16
C ILE A 82 2.57 4.07 -15.50
N ASP A 83 3.24 3.59 -16.55
CA ASP A 83 3.20 4.22 -17.86
C ASP A 83 3.58 3.24 -19.00
N THR A 84 4.13 3.74 -20.10
CA THR A 84 4.55 2.97 -21.29
C THR A 84 5.89 2.23 -21.12
N GLY A 85 6.52 2.36 -19.98
CA GLY A 85 7.88 1.89 -19.71
C GLY A 85 8.86 3.06 -19.56
N ILE A 86 10.13 2.76 -19.35
CA ILE A 86 11.20 3.76 -19.23
C ILE A 86 12.41 3.30 -20.06
N ASP A 87 13.01 4.21 -20.80
CA ASP A 87 14.26 3.97 -21.50
C ASP A 87 15.45 4.06 -20.53
N THR A 88 15.77 2.96 -19.89
CA THR A 88 16.77 2.88 -18.82
C THR A 88 18.20 3.18 -19.29
N ALA A 89 18.45 3.22 -20.61
CA ALA A 89 19.76 3.56 -21.18
C ALA A 89 20.00 5.08 -21.25
N HIS A 90 18.97 5.90 -21.02
CA HIS A 90 19.10 7.35 -21.01
C HIS A 90 19.86 7.82 -19.75
N GLU A 91 20.91 8.64 -19.93
CA GLU A 91 21.81 9.11 -18.88
C GLU A 91 21.12 9.78 -17.69
N LEU A 92 19.95 10.39 -17.93
CA LEU A 92 19.17 11.04 -16.86
C LEU A 92 18.75 10.06 -15.77
N PHE A 93 18.56 8.79 -16.11
CA PHE A 93 18.08 7.78 -15.16
C PHE A 93 19.19 7.12 -14.32
N ASP A 94 20.46 7.47 -14.61
CA ASP A 94 21.57 6.99 -13.79
C ASP A 94 21.44 7.47 -12.34
N GLY A 95 21.51 6.52 -11.41
CA GLY A 95 21.43 6.78 -9.98
C GLY A 95 20.01 6.95 -9.43
N VAL A 96 18.98 7.19 -10.25
CA VAL A 96 17.62 7.45 -9.79
C VAL A 96 16.66 6.25 -9.88
N LEU A 97 17.00 5.21 -10.66
CA LEU A 97 16.17 4.01 -10.74
C LEU A 97 16.38 3.09 -9.54
N ALA A 98 15.31 2.47 -9.07
CA ALA A 98 15.37 1.42 -8.05
C ALA A 98 16.15 0.20 -8.59
N LYS A 99 17.06 -0.34 -7.80
CA LYS A 99 17.91 -1.47 -8.16
C LYS A 99 17.87 -2.55 -7.07
N ASN A 100 18.06 -3.81 -7.49
CA ASN A 100 18.27 -4.90 -6.55
C ASN A 100 19.74 -4.91 -6.02
N GLU A 101 20.03 -5.85 -5.14
CA GLU A 101 21.38 -6.02 -4.55
C GLU A 101 22.48 -6.31 -5.59
N LYS A 102 22.10 -6.80 -6.78
CA LYS A 102 23.02 -7.05 -7.90
C LYS A 102 23.23 -5.81 -8.78
N GLY A 103 22.55 -4.70 -8.50
CA GLY A 103 22.60 -3.48 -9.30
C GLY A 103 21.70 -3.50 -10.54
N GLU A 104 20.85 -4.51 -10.71
CA GLU A 104 19.90 -4.60 -11.81
C GLU A 104 18.69 -3.70 -11.53
N VAL A 105 18.20 -3.01 -12.56
CA VAL A 105 17.00 -2.14 -12.43
C VAL A 105 15.78 -3.00 -12.12
N LEU A 106 15.10 -2.63 -11.05
CA LEU A 106 13.83 -3.23 -10.69
C LEU A 106 12.70 -2.61 -11.52
N GLY A 107 11.74 -3.43 -11.92
CA GLY A 107 10.58 -2.98 -12.66
C GLY A 107 9.54 -4.08 -12.81
N TYR A 108 8.39 -3.73 -13.41
CA TYR A 108 7.31 -4.67 -13.66
C TYR A 108 6.67 -4.40 -15.02
N ASN A 109 6.21 -5.46 -15.68
CA ASN A 109 5.44 -5.38 -16.91
C ASN A 109 4.14 -6.19 -16.75
N THR A 110 3.00 -5.52 -16.90
CA THR A 110 1.68 -6.16 -16.75
C THR A 110 1.37 -7.21 -17.82
N SER A 111 2.14 -7.23 -18.90
CA SER A 111 2.06 -8.25 -19.97
C SER A 111 2.83 -9.52 -19.63
N GLY A 112 3.60 -9.54 -18.53
CA GLY A 112 4.35 -10.70 -18.05
C GLY A 112 5.86 -10.55 -18.22
N VAL A 113 6.55 -11.68 -18.16
CA VAL A 113 8.00 -11.80 -18.31
C VAL A 113 8.34 -12.41 -19.68
N ASN A 114 9.53 -12.11 -20.17
CA ASN A 114 10.05 -12.73 -21.37
C ASN A 114 10.35 -14.24 -21.15
N PRO A 115 10.50 -15.04 -22.21
CA PRO A 115 10.83 -16.47 -22.10
C PRO A 115 12.12 -16.77 -21.32
N ASP A 116 13.06 -15.82 -21.24
CA ASP A 116 14.30 -15.93 -20.47
C ASP A 116 14.15 -15.48 -19.00
N GLY A 117 12.93 -15.11 -18.59
CA GLY A 117 12.64 -14.64 -17.24
C GLY A 117 12.92 -13.16 -17.00
N SER A 118 13.43 -12.43 -18.01
CA SER A 118 13.64 -10.98 -17.88
C SER A 118 12.33 -10.20 -17.99
N VAL A 119 12.29 -9.01 -17.38
CA VAL A 119 11.13 -8.11 -17.45
C VAL A 119 11.43 -6.99 -18.45
N ASP A 120 10.63 -6.91 -19.51
CA ASP A 120 10.74 -5.82 -20.48
C ASP A 120 10.03 -4.57 -19.94
N ILE A 121 10.81 -3.65 -19.40
CA ILE A 121 10.36 -2.32 -18.94
C ILE A 121 10.73 -1.20 -19.90
N SER A 122 11.25 -1.54 -21.09
CA SER A 122 11.61 -0.55 -22.10
C SER A 122 10.39 0.24 -22.56
N ASP A 123 10.61 1.51 -22.85
CA ASP A 123 9.54 2.40 -23.33
C ASP A 123 9.09 2.02 -24.74
N ASN A 124 7.84 2.31 -25.04
CA ASN A 124 7.30 2.10 -26.38
C ASN A 124 7.73 3.21 -27.39
N SER A 125 7.18 3.20 -28.60
CA SER A 125 7.48 4.17 -29.64
C SER A 125 7.12 5.62 -29.29
N THR A 126 6.19 5.84 -28.37
CA THR A 126 5.74 7.18 -27.96
C THR A 126 6.68 7.87 -26.99
N LYS A 127 7.48 7.07 -26.24
CA LYS A 127 8.42 7.55 -25.20
C LYS A 127 7.77 8.32 -24.06
N HIS A 128 6.45 8.17 -23.87
CA HIS A 128 5.71 8.92 -22.87
C HIS A 128 6.17 8.62 -21.44
N GLY A 129 6.37 7.34 -21.07
CA GLY A 129 6.85 6.99 -19.74
C GLY A 129 8.24 7.54 -19.42
N SER A 130 9.13 7.61 -20.44
CA SER A 130 10.44 8.24 -20.30
C SER A 130 10.31 9.76 -20.11
N GLU A 131 9.38 10.42 -20.79
CA GLU A 131 9.10 11.86 -20.59
C GLU A 131 8.64 12.13 -19.16
N ILE A 132 7.73 11.29 -18.64
CA ILE A 132 7.17 11.43 -17.29
C ILE A 132 8.23 11.14 -16.22
N ALA A 133 8.91 10.02 -16.32
CA ALA A 133 10.00 9.69 -15.42
C ALA A 133 11.14 10.71 -15.49
N GLY A 134 11.36 11.32 -16.66
CA GLY A 134 12.35 12.37 -16.88
C GLY A 134 12.11 13.62 -16.04
N VAL A 135 10.86 14.08 -15.91
CA VAL A 135 10.51 15.21 -15.02
C VAL A 135 10.87 14.88 -13.58
N ILE A 136 10.50 13.69 -13.11
CA ILE A 136 10.78 13.24 -11.75
C ILE A 136 12.30 13.12 -11.53
N ALA A 137 13.02 12.51 -12.48
CA ALA A 137 14.47 12.31 -12.40
C ALA A 137 15.23 13.64 -12.38
N MET A 138 14.83 14.61 -13.22
CA MET A 138 15.42 15.95 -13.19
C MET A 138 15.25 16.63 -11.84
N LEU A 139 14.07 16.55 -11.25
CA LEU A 139 13.83 17.11 -9.92
C LEU A 139 14.64 16.38 -8.83
N ILE A 140 14.70 15.04 -8.85
CA ILE A 140 15.52 14.29 -7.91
C ILE A 140 16.98 14.77 -7.97
N LYS A 141 17.54 14.87 -9.17
CA LYS A 141 18.95 15.27 -9.37
C LYS A 141 19.20 16.75 -9.06
N GLU A 142 18.27 17.63 -9.39
CA GLU A 142 18.36 19.06 -9.06
C GLU A 142 18.43 19.29 -7.55
N PHE A 143 17.71 18.46 -6.78
CA PHE A 143 17.72 18.50 -5.32
C PHE A 143 18.85 17.70 -4.69
N GLY A 144 19.62 16.90 -5.45
CA GLY A 144 20.65 16.00 -4.93
C GLY A 144 20.06 14.87 -4.07
N LEU A 145 18.90 14.36 -4.44
CA LEU A 145 18.14 13.37 -3.67
C LEU A 145 18.20 11.96 -4.25
N GLU A 146 19.20 11.64 -5.08
CA GLU A 146 19.34 10.34 -5.75
C GLU A 146 19.44 9.18 -4.76
N ASP A 147 20.00 9.39 -3.58
CA ASP A 147 20.09 8.34 -2.56
C ASP A 147 18.82 8.18 -1.74
N TYR A 148 17.92 9.18 -1.77
CA TYR A 148 16.75 9.26 -0.90
C TYR A 148 15.43 9.08 -1.63
N ILE A 149 15.40 9.23 -2.97
CA ILE A 149 14.21 9.04 -3.80
C ILE A 149 14.59 8.19 -5.01
N LYS A 150 13.82 7.13 -5.26
CA LYS A 150 14.02 6.21 -6.40
C LYS A 150 12.76 6.09 -7.23
N ILE A 151 12.94 5.90 -8.53
CA ILE A 151 11.87 5.61 -9.48
C ILE A 151 11.80 4.10 -9.71
N TYR A 152 10.60 3.54 -9.61
CA TYR A 152 10.30 2.15 -9.94
C TYR A 152 9.42 2.12 -11.21
N PRO A 153 9.94 1.70 -12.37
CA PRO A 153 9.17 1.64 -13.61
C PRO A 153 8.17 0.49 -13.61
N ILE A 154 6.93 0.80 -13.98
CA ILE A 154 5.87 -0.19 -14.21
C ILE A 154 5.27 0.03 -15.60
N LYS A 155 5.55 -0.90 -16.50
CA LYS A 155 5.00 -0.88 -17.86
C LYS A 155 3.60 -1.50 -17.86
N ALA A 156 2.59 -0.65 -18.07
CA ALA A 156 1.19 -1.05 -18.14
C ALA A 156 0.61 -1.00 -19.57
N ASP A 157 1.37 -0.46 -20.50
CA ASP A 157 1.01 -0.31 -21.89
C ASP A 157 1.11 -1.66 -22.64
N LYS A 158 0.17 -1.88 -23.57
CA LYS A 158 0.17 -3.03 -24.48
C LYS A 158 0.67 -2.68 -25.90
N GLY A 159 1.19 -1.51 -26.08
CA GLY A 159 1.66 -0.91 -27.34
C GLY A 159 0.86 0.35 -27.68
N ASP A 160 1.55 1.35 -28.19
CA ASP A 160 0.99 2.62 -28.70
C ASP A 160 0.05 3.36 -27.72
N ASN A 161 0.43 3.42 -26.45
CA ASN A 161 -0.38 4.02 -25.35
C ASN A 161 -1.74 3.32 -25.13
N ASN A 162 -1.82 2.05 -25.42
CA ASN A 162 -3.05 1.28 -25.25
C ASN A 162 -3.12 0.68 -23.83
N PHE A 163 -3.70 1.44 -22.91
CA PHE A 163 -3.97 1.03 -21.53
C PHE A 163 -5.38 0.43 -21.42
N ASN A 164 -5.56 -0.51 -20.50
CA ASN A 164 -6.88 -0.97 -20.10
C ASN A 164 -6.97 -1.13 -18.58
N ILE A 165 -8.19 -1.16 -18.06
CA ILE A 165 -8.44 -1.23 -16.61
C ILE A 165 -7.77 -2.46 -15.98
N ALA A 166 -7.79 -3.61 -16.63
CA ALA A 166 -7.18 -4.83 -16.07
C ALA A 166 -5.65 -4.71 -15.95
N SER A 167 -4.96 -4.10 -16.94
CA SER A 167 -3.52 -3.85 -16.82
C SER A 167 -3.21 -2.82 -15.74
N LEU A 168 -4.03 -1.77 -15.60
CA LEU A 168 -3.86 -0.77 -14.55
C LEU A 168 -4.12 -1.34 -13.15
N THR A 169 -5.10 -2.24 -12.98
CA THR A 169 -5.33 -2.95 -11.72
C THR A 169 -4.08 -3.71 -11.30
N LYS A 170 -3.53 -4.55 -12.19
CA LYS A 170 -2.28 -5.29 -11.93
C LYS A 170 -1.10 -4.37 -11.61
N ALA A 171 -0.99 -3.24 -12.31
CA ALA A 171 0.09 -2.28 -12.10
C ALA A 171 0.02 -1.64 -10.72
N VAL A 172 -1.17 -1.22 -10.28
CA VAL A 172 -1.39 -0.62 -8.95
C VAL A 172 -1.16 -1.66 -7.84
N GLU A 173 -1.68 -2.87 -8.01
CA GLU A 173 -1.43 -3.98 -7.07
C GLU A 173 0.07 -4.25 -6.92
N TRP A 174 0.81 -4.31 -8.02
CA TRP A 174 2.25 -4.53 -8.00
C TRP A 174 2.99 -3.36 -7.35
N ALA A 175 2.62 -2.12 -7.68
CA ALA A 175 3.20 -0.93 -7.08
C ALA A 175 3.09 -0.93 -5.55
N GLN A 176 1.93 -1.29 -5.02
CA GLN A 176 1.68 -1.38 -3.59
C GLN A 176 2.37 -2.60 -2.95
N SER A 177 2.15 -3.80 -3.51
CA SER A 177 2.47 -5.07 -2.82
C SER A 177 3.94 -5.46 -2.97
N ASN A 178 4.54 -5.22 -4.14
CA ASN A 178 5.89 -5.67 -4.49
C ASN A 178 6.90 -4.51 -4.49
N ALA A 179 6.62 -3.44 -5.21
CA ALA A 179 7.50 -2.27 -5.23
C ALA A 179 7.49 -1.50 -3.89
N LYS A 180 6.45 -1.71 -3.06
CA LYS A 180 6.24 -0.97 -1.80
C LYS A 180 6.34 0.54 -2.02
N ALA A 181 5.72 0.99 -3.12
CA ALA A 181 5.81 2.38 -3.54
C ALA A 181 5.21 3.32 -2.51
N ASP A 182 5.93 4.39 -2.19
CA ASP A 182 5.45 5.47 -1.34
C ASP A 182 4.53 6.43 -2.11
N VAL A 183 4.79 6.57 -3.42
CA VAL A 183 4.01 7.37 -4.35
C VAL A 183 3.78 6.56 -5.62
N ILE A 184 2.55 6.59 -6.14
CA ILE A 184 2.18 5.97 -7.42
C ILE A 184 1.79 7.08 -8.38
N ASN A 185 2.54 7.23 -9.47
CA ASN A 185 2.23 8.16 -10.56
C ASN A 185 1.48 7.45 -11.67
N MET A 186 0.31 7.99 -12.03
CA MET A 186 -0.49 7.56 -13.19
C MET A 186 -0.74 8.75 -14.11
N SER A 187 0.24 9.03 -15.00
CA SER A 187 0.14 10.11 -16.00
C SER A 187 -0.73 9.72 -17.20
N LEU A 188 -1.79 8.95 -16.95
CA LEU A 188 -2.67 8.30 -17.91
C LEU A 188 -4.11 8.23 -17.41
N GLY A 189 -5.03 7.82 -18.25
CA GLY A 189 -6.40 7.59 -17.82
C GLY A 189 -7.43 7.61 -18.95
N PHE A 190 -8.70 7.66 -18.55
CA PHE A 190 -9.86 7.59 -19.43
C PHE A 190 -10.84 8.72 -19.13
N PRO A 191 -11.37 9.41 -20.16
CA PRO A 191 -12.55 10.24 -19.99
C PRO A 191 -13.71 9.42 -19.38
N GLN A 192 -14.57 10.04 -18.58
CA GLN A 192 -15.68 9.38 -17.92
C GLN A 192 -16.50 8.48 -18.85
N LYS A 193 -16.79 8.95 -20.07
CA LYS A 193 -17.55 8.18 -21.06
C LYS A 193 -16.89 6.82 -21.36
N ASN A 194 -15.59 6.81 -21.58
CA ASN A 194 -14.85 5.59 -21.91
C ASN A 194 -14.68 4.70 -20.67
N TYR A 195 -14.50 5.32 -19.50
CA TYR A 195 -14.40 4.58 -18.25
C TYR A 195 -15.67 3.79 -17.93
N ILE A 196 -16.84 4.42 -18.08
CA ILE A 196 -18.14 3.78 -17.82
C ILE A 196 -18.43 2.62 -18.78
N GLN A 197 -17.88 2.64 -20.00
CA GLN A 197 -18.05 1.56 -20.97
C GLN A 197 -17.37 0.24 -20.54
N ASN A 198 -16.42 0.28 -19.62
CA ASN A 198 -15.90 -0.93 -19.02
C ASN A 198 -16.96 -1.54 -18.08
N GLY A 199 -17.06 -2.85 -18.04
CA GLY A 199 -18.04 -3.54 -17.17
C GLY A 199 -17.88 -3.14 -15.70
N ALA A 200 -19.00 -3.09 -14.97
CA ALA A 200 -19.02 -2.68 -13.57
C ALA A 200 -18.05 -3.48 -12.69
N SER A 201 -17.96 -4.77 -12.90
CA SER A 201 -17.02 -5.64 -12.15
C SER A 201 -15.55 -5.22 -12.30
N LEU A 202 -15.11 -4.91 -13.54
CA LEU A 202 -13.74 -4.45 -13.77
C LEU A 202 -13.48 -3.08 -13.13
N ARG A 203 -14.45 -2.17 -13.20
CA ARG A 203 -14.33 -0.85 -12.57
C ARG A 203 -14.26 -0.97 -11.06
N ASN A 204 -15.17 -1.73 -10.46
CA ASN A 204 -15.20 -1.94 -9.01
C ASN A 204 -13.89 -2.55 -8.52
N ALA A 205 -13.35 -3.57 -9.20
CA ALA A 205 -12.07 -4.17 -8.86
C ALA A 205 -10.93 -3.14 -8.92
N PHE A 206 -10.89 -2.29 -9.96
CA PHE A 206 -9.90 -1.24 -10.10
C PHE A 206 -10.02 -0.17 -9.00
N GLU A 207 -11.25 0.31 -8.74
CA GLU A 207 -11.51 1.31 -7.71
C GLU A 207 -11.14 0.80 -6.32
N MET A 208 -11.42 -0.47 -6.02
CA MET A 208 -10.99 -1.11 -4.78
C MET A 208 -9.47 -1.20 -4.68
N THR A 209 -8.80 -1.62 -5.75
CA THR A 209 -7.34 -1.70 -5.79
C THR A 209 -6.71 -0.33 -5.54
N VAL A 210 -7.23 0.72 -6.19
CA VAL A 210 -6.79 2.10 -5.97
C VAL A 210 -7.08 2.55 -4.53
N SER A 211 -8.28 2.26 -4.01
CA SER A 211 -8.64 2.59 -2.63
C SER A 211 -7.69 1.94 -1.62
N LYS A 212 -7.41 0.65 -1.77
CA LYS A 212 -6.48 -0.10 -0.92
C LYS A 212 -5.05 0.41 -1.02
N ALA A 213 -4.58 0.70 -2.24
CA ALA A 213 -3.26 1.27 -2.45
C ALA A 213 -3.13 2.65 -1.81
N SER A 214 -4.20 3.46 -1.77
CA SER A 214 -4.19 4.79 -1.14
C SER A 214 -3.93 4.78 0.37
N GLU A 215 -4.10 3.65 1.05
CA GLU A 215 -3.82 3.52 2.48
C GLU A 215 -2.31 3.60 2.78
N THR A 216 -1.48 3.15 1.85
CA THR A 216 -0.02 3.07 2.03
C THR A 216 0.78 3.93 1.06
N SER A 217 0.18 4.28 -0.08
CA SER A 217 0.82 5.01 -1.17
C SER A 217 0.04 6.28 -1.53
N VAL A 218 0.73 7.40 -1.69
CA VAL A 218 0.12 8.60 -2.26
C VAL A 218 -0.09 8.38 -3.76
N ILE A 219 -1.32 8.45 -4.22
CA ILE A 219 -1.66 8.21 -5.63
C ILE A 219 -1.86 9.54 -6.34
N VAL A 220 -1.16 9.75 -7.43
CA VAL A 220 -1.20 10.97 -8.23
C VAL A 220 -1.59 10.62 -9.66
N ALA A 221 -2.57 11.31 -10.22
CA ALA A 221 -3.01 11.09 -11.58
C ALA A 221 -3.25 12.39 -12.37
N ALA A 222 -3.03 12.32 -13.67
CA ALA A 222 -3.29 13.42 -14.59
C ALA A 222 -4.80 13.66 -14.75
N ALA A 223 -5.24 14.93 -14.67
CA ALA A 223 -6.65 15.30 -14.83
C ALA A 223 -7.16 15.09 -16.27
N GLY A 224 -6.26 14.86 -17.24
CA GLY A 224 -6.57 14.63 -18.65
C GLY A 224 -6.43 15.87 -19.53
N ASN A 225 -6.39 15.63 -20.84
CA ASN A 225 -6.21 16.67 -21.85
C ASN A 225 -7.25 16.54 -22.94
N LYS A 226 -7.67 17.70 -23.51
CA LYS A 226 -8.51 17.74 -24.70
C LYS A 226 -7.81 17.04 -25.86
N GLN A 227 -8.53 16.18 -26.54
CA GLN A 227 -8.09 15.57 -27.80
C GLN A 227 -8.60 16.33 -29.02
N SER A 228 -9.70 17.08 -28.86
CA SER A 228 -10.29 17.89 -29.91
C SER A 228 -10.81 19.23 -29.38
N SER A 229 -11.06 20.18 -30.27
CA SER A 229 -11.69 21.46 -29.93
C SER A 229 -13.12 21.31 -29.40
N ALA A 230 -13.80 20.21 -29.76
CA ALA A 230 -15.16 19.91 -29.33
C ALA A 230 -15.25 19.36 -27.87
N ASP A 231 -14.12 18.92 -27.29
CA ASP A 231 -14.14 18.36 -25.94
C ASP A 231 -14.43 19.45 -24.91
N SER A 232 -15.32 19.15 -23.96
CA SER A 232 -15.47 19.96 -22.77
C SER A 232 -14.22 19.83 -21.90
N ARG A 233 -13.77 20.95 -21.32
CA ARG A 233 -12.68 20.93 -20.34
C ARG A 233 -13.17 20.52 -18.94
N ASN A 234 -14.44 20.79 -18.65
CA ASN A 234 -15.05 20.41 -17.38
C ASN A 234 -15.60 18.99 -17.51
N GLN A 235 -14.78 18.01 -17.23
CA GLN A 235 -15.16 16.60 -17.22
C GLN A 235 -14.28 15.76 -16.30
N ALA A 236 -14.86 14.74 -15.70
CA ALA A 236 -14.14 13.75 -14.93
C ALA A 236 -13.22 12.89 -15.82
N PHE A 237 -12.05 12.57 -15.27
CA PHE A 237 -11.04 11.73 -15.90
C PHE A 237 -10.55 10.69 -14.90
N TYR A 238 -10.58 9.43 -15.25
CA TYR A 238 -10.26 8.34 -14.35
C TYR A 238 -8.89 7.73 -14.66
N PRO A 239 -8.05 7.47 -13.63
CA PRO A 239 -8.35 7.39 -12.20
C PRO A 239 -8.31 8.70 -11.44
N ALA A 240 -7.94 9.83 -12.02
CA ALA A 240 -7.80 11.11 -11.32
C ALA A 240 -9.04 11.53 -10.52
N SER A 241 -10.24 11.17 -10.98
CA SER A 241 -11.50 11.49 -10.29
C SER A 241 -11.91 10.47 -9.22
N LEU A 242 -11.09 9.45 -8.93
CA LEU A 242 -11.36 8.52 -7.84
C LEU A 242 -11.04 9.14 -6.48
N PRO A 243 -11.74 8.74 -5.41
CA PRO A 243 -11.42 9.17 -4.06
C PRO A 243 -9.98 8.84 -3.67
N ASN A 244 -9.34 9.73 -2.91
CA ASN A 244 -7.96 9.58 -2.42
C ASN A 244 -6.87 9.50 -3.52
N VAL A 245 -7.21 9.88 -4.76
CA VAL A 245 -6.25 10.12 -5.85
C VAL A 245 -6.07 11.63 -5.99
N ILE A 246 -4.84 12.12 -6.04
CA ILE A 246 -4.56 13.52 -6.32
C ILE A 246 -4.76 13.77 -7.81
N SER A 247 -5.78 14.52 -8.15
CA SER A 247 -6.08 14.95 -9.52
C SER A 247 -5.32 16.21 -9.87
N VAL A 248 -4.42 16.14 -10.86
CA VAL A 248 -3.50 17.23 -11.19
C VAL A 248 -3.84 17.82 -12.56
N ALA A 249 -4.24 19.10 -12.56
CA ALA A 249 -4.46 19.88 -13.77
C ALA A 249 -3.18 20.61 -14.21
N ASN A 250 -3.14 21.04 -15.49
CA ASN A 250 -1.98 21.69 -16.06
C ASN A 250 -2.07 23.22 -15.90
N GLN A 251 -1.08 23.80 -15.21
CA GLN A 251 -0.84 25.23 -15.17
C GLN A 251 0.02 25.65 -16.37
N GLY A 252 -0.47 26.58 -17.14
CA GLY A 252 0.25 27.16 -18.27
C GLY A 252 1.36 28.13 -17.84
N SER A 253 2.23 28.49 -18.77
CA SER A 253 3.35 29.43 -18.55
C SER A 253 2.91 30.86 -18.22
N ASP A 254 1.64 31.18 -18.43
CA ASP A 254 0.99 32.45 -18.06
C ASP A 254 0.41 32.42 -16.62
N GLY A 255 0.59 31.30 -15.91
CA GLY A 255 0.07 31.10 -14.54
C GLY A 255 -1.40 30.67 -14.49
N ASN A 256 -2.11 30.63 -15.62
CA ASN A 256 -3.50 30.21 -15.70
C ASN A 256 -3.64 28.71 -15.97
N LEU A 257 -4.88 28.20 -15.88
CA LEU A 257 -5.16 26.83 -16.31
C LEU A 257 -4.94 26.72 -17.84
N TYR A 258 -4.03 25.81 -18.24
CA TYR A 258 -3.67 25.64 -19.63
C TYR A 258 -4.89 25.26 -20.50
N SER A 259 -4.92 25.77 -21.73
CA SER A 259 -6.12 25.70 -22.59
C SER A 259 -6.58 24.29 -22.95
N SER A 260 -5.70 23.29 -22.94
CA SER A 260 -6.06 21.89 -23.18
C SER A 260 -6.30 21.09 -21.89
N SER A 261 -5.99 21.63 -20.71
CA SER A 261 -6.17 20.90 -19.45
C SER A 261 -7.63 20.62 -19.16
N PHE A 262 -7.97 19.39 -18.81
CA PHE A 262 -9.23 19.11 -18.14
C PHE A 262 -9.19 19.62 -16.72
N TYR A 263 -10.37 19.81 -16.15
CA TYR A 263 -10.63 20.08 -14.75
C TYR A 263 -12.03 19.61 -14.37
N HIS A 264 -12.24 19.36 -13.09
CA HIS A 264 -13.52 18.92 -12.54
C HIS A 264 -13.61 19.33 -11.07
N ASP A 265 -14.73 19.14 -10.41
CA ASP A 265 -14.87 19.34 -8.97
C ASP A 265 -14.00 18.40 -8.12
N THR A 266 -13.53 17.31 -8.72
CA THR A 266 -12.55 16.36 -8.15
C THR A 266 -11.09 16.77 -8.39
N THR A 267 -10.81 17.86 -9.10
CA THR A 267 -9.43 18.35 -9.31
C THR A 267 -8.90 18.96 -8.01
N ASP A 268 -7.74 18.49 -7.55
CA ASP A 268 -7.17 18.89 -6.27
C ASP A 268 -6.15 20.01 -6.38
N ILE A 269 -5.37 20.06 -7.46
CA ILE A 269 -4.24 20.97 -7.60
C ILE A 269 -3.87 21.20 -9.07
N CYS A 270 -3.27 22.35 -9.35
CA CYS A 270 -2.59 22.60 -10.63
C CYS A 270 -1.07 22.54 -10.43
N ALA A 271 -0.37 22.06 -11.45
CA ALA A 271 1.08 22.11 -11.52
C ALA A 271 1.54 22.47 -12.93
N PRO A 272 2.75 23.04 -13.11
CA PRO A 272 3.27 23.34 -14.44
C PRO A 272 3.28 22.10 -15.33
N GLY A 273 2.80 22.26 -16.55
CA GLY A 273 2.74 21.16 -17.52
C GLY A 273 2.76 21.66 -18.98
N GLN A 274 3.06 22.95 -19.21
CA GLN A 274 3.26 23.51 -20.56
C GLN A 274 4.75 23.66 -20.85
N ASP A 275 5.19 23.15 -22.01
CA ASP A 275 6.57 23.27 -22.51
C ASP A 275 7.62 22.79 -21.49
N ILE A 276 7.31 21.73 -20.77
CA ILE A 276 8.19 21.14 -19.77
C ILE A 276 9.34 20.42 -20.46
N TYR A 277 10.57 20.85 -20.16
CA TYR A 277 11.79 20.22 -20.65
C TYR A 277 12.03 18.92 -19.90
N THR A 278 12.23 17.82 -20.64
CA THR A 278 12.36 16.48 -20.09
C THR A 278 13.09 15.55 -21.06
N SER A 279 13.35 14.30 -20.65
CA SER A 279 13.91 13.29 -21.55
C SER A 279 12.93 12.93 -22.68
N LYS A 280 13.47 12.57 -23.83
CA LYS A 280 12.70 12.08 -24.99
C LYS A 280 12.94 10.58 -25.27
N GLY A 281 13.54 9.89 -24.32
CA GLY A 281 13.98 8.51 -24.48
C GLY A 281 15.17 8.39 -25.43
N TYR A 282 15.82 7.22 -25.39
CA TYR A 282 16.97 6.94 -26.24
C TYR A 282 16.54 6.07 -27.43
N ASN A 283 16.63 6.62 -28.62
CA ASN A 283 16.29 5.88 -29.87
C ASN A 283 17.52 5.51 -30.70
N GLY A 284 18.70 5.48 -30.10
CA GLY A 284 19.96 5.25 -30.84
C GLY A 284 20.42 6.43 -31.68
N VAL A 285 19.79 7.59 -31.53
CA VAL A 285 20.10 8.83 -32.26
C VAL A 285 20.97 9.75 -31.39
N SER A 286 21.53 10.78 -31.99
CA SER A 286 22.46 11.75 -31.39
C SER A 286 22.02 12.25 -30.02
N LYS A 287 22.99 12.50 -29.11
CA LYS A 287 22.77 13.04 -27.76
C LYS A 287 21.93 14.33 -27.74
N ASP A 288 21.94 15.10 -28.80
CA ASP A 288 21.20 16.36 -28.92
C ASP A 288 19.67 16.16 -29.02
N SER A 289 19.21 14.94 -29.30
CA SER A 289 17.78 14.58 -29.38
C SER A 289 17.23 13.87 -28.15
N LEU A 290 18.06 13.69 -27.11
CA LEU A 290 17.66 12.98 -25.87
C LEU A 290 16.69 13.79 -25.00
N TYR A 291 16.64 15.09 -25.19
CA TYR A 291 15.83 16.01 -24.40
C TYR A 291 14.96 16.90 -25.30
N GLY A 292 13.86 17.35 -24.76
CA GLY A 292 12.95 18.25 -25.44
C GLY A 292 11.77 18.66 -24.59
N ASN A 293 10.93 19.55 -25.13
CA ASN A 293 9.74 20.01 -24.45
C ASN A 293 8.56 19.05 -24.69
N ALA A 294 7.74 18.88 -23.65
CA ALA A 294 6.46 18.19 -23.72
C ALA A 294 5.38 19.00 -22.98
N THR A 295 4.12 18.82 -23.35
CA THR A 295 3.00 19.56 -22.75
C THR A 295 1.85 18.61 -22.43
N GLY A 296 1.34 18.68 -21.21
CA GLY A 296 0.18 17.90 -20.77
C GLY A 296 0.06 17.81 -19.25
N THR A 297 -1.12 17.45 -18.79
CA THR A 297 -1.39 17.13 -17.37
C THR A 297 -0.53 15.98 -16.86
N SER A 298 0.00 15.16 -17.76
CA SER A 298 0.93 14.08 -17.46
C SER A 298 2.22 14.59 -16.79
N LEU A 299 2.80 15.70 -17.32
CA LEU A 299 4.00 16.33 -16.77
C LEU A 299 3.70 17.02 -15.43
N SER A 300 2.49 17.61 -15.30
CA SER A 300 2.00 18.18 -14.04
C SER A 300 1.90 17.13 -12.95
N ALA A 301 1.37 15.95 -13.26
CA ALA A 301 1.27 14.82 -12.34
C ALA A 301 2.67 14.30 -11.94
N ALA A 302 3.63 14.28 -12.84
CA ALA A 302 5.02 13.92 -12.53
C ALA A 302 5.64 14.87 -11.51
N SER A 303 5.49 16.19 -11.68
CA SER A 303 5.96 17.19 -10.70
C SER A 303 5.29 17.03 -9.34
N MET A 304 3.98 16.73 -9.34
CA MET A 304 3.22 16.49 -8.12
C MET A 304 3.63 15.19 -7.41
N SER A 305 4.01 14.16 -8.16
CA SER A 305 4.53 12.91 -7.61
C SER A 305 5.87 13.14 -6.90
N PHE A 306 6.76 13.92 -7.49
CA PHE A 306 7.98 14.36 -6.81
C PHE A 306 7.67 15.16 -5.54
N ALA A 307 6.75 16.13 -5.60
CA ALA A 307 6.34 16.93 -4.43
C ALA A 307 5.79 16.07 -3.29
N SER A 308 5.01 15.04 -3.63
CA SER A 308 4.48 14.09 -2.65
C SER A 308 5.60 13.27 -1.99
N ALA A 309 6.57 12.82 -2.77
CA ALA A 309 7.76 12.13 -2.27
C ALA A 309 8.63 13.05 -1.40
N LEU A 310 8.81 14.30 -1.80
CA LEU A 310 9.54 15.32 -1.04
C LEU A 310 8.88 15.58 0.33
N LEU A 311 7.54 15.71 0.36
CA LEU A 311 6.82 15.85 1.63
C LEU A 311 6.98 14.62 2.53
N LYS A 312 6.87 13.42 1.96
CA LYS A 312 7.07 12.17 2.72
C LYS A 312 8.49 12.07 3.27
N LEU A 313 9.49 12.42 2.46
CA LEU A 313 10.89 12.49 2.90
C LEU A 313 11.08 13.51 4.04
N ARG A 314 10.49 14.71 3.91
CA ARG A 314 10.48 15.74 4.94
C ARG A 314 9.91 15.25 6.27
N LEU A 315 8.76 14.56 6.22
CA LEU A 315 8.14 13.98 7.41
C LEU A 315 9.07 12.99 8.11
N LYS A 316 9.72 12.10 7.34
CA LYS A 316 10.71 11.16 7.90
C LYS A 316 11.90 11.89 8.54
N VAL A 317 12.46 12.91 7.88
CA VAL A 317 13.54 13.75 8.42
C VAL A 317 13.13 14.37 9.75
N GLN A 318 11.88 14.84 9.86
CA GLN A 318 11.31 15.45 11.07
C GLN A 318 10.84 14.41 12.12
N ALA A 319 11.02 13.11 11.90
CA ALA A 319 10.47 12.05 12.75
C ALA A 319 8.94 12.16 12.97
N ARG A 320 8.22 12.60 11.94
CA ARG A 320 6.75 12.70 11.93
C ARG A 320 6.20 11.58 11.08
N ASP A 321 5.10 10.99 11.53
CA ASP A 321 4.38 9.98 10.78
C ASP A 321 3.05 10.53 10.27
N ALA A 322 2.67 10.10 9.07
CA ALA A 322 1.36 10.35 8.51
C ALA A 322 1.04 9.26 7.48
N ASP A 323 -0.20 8.79 7.48
CA ASP A 323 -0.66 7.87 6.44
C ASP A 323 -0.69 8.55 5.05
N ALA A 324 -0.73 7.73 4.00
CA ALA A 324 -0.62 8.24 2.63
C ALA A 324 -1.79 9.17 2.24
N ARG A 325 -3.02 8.90 2.70
CA ARG A 325 -4.22 9.73 2.41
C ARG A 325 -4.09 11.10 3.06
N LYS A 326 -3.56 11.15 4.30
CA LYS A 326 -3.27 12.41 4.99
C LYS A 326 -2.17 13.19 4.29
N ILE A 327 -1.10 12.52 3.83
CA ILE A 327 -0.03 13.16 3.03
C ILE A 327 -0.60 13.73 1.73
N ALA A 328 -1.43 12.97 1.01
CA ALA A 328 -2.07 13.41 -0.22
C ALA A 328 -2.89 14.70 -0.02
N ARG A 329 -3.65 14.75 1.05
CA ARG A 329 -4.45 15.93 1.37
C ARG A 329 -3.57 17.09 1.83
N LEU A 330 -2.58 16.82 2.67
CA LEU A 330 -1.67 17.83 3.21
C LEU A 330 -0.89 18.54 2.09
N VAL A 331 -0.31 17.79 1.15
CA VAL A 331 0.48 18.35 0.05
C VAL A 331 -0.38 19.25 -0.87
N CYS A 332 -1.65 18.96 -1.05
CA CYS A 332 -2.57 19.83 -1.79
C CYS A 332 -2.94 21.08 -0.98
N LYS A 333 -3.35 20.90 0.28
CA LYS A 333 -3.87 22.00 1.12
C LYS A 333 -2.81 23.03 1.49
N MET A 334 -1.56 22.63 1.73
CA MET A 334 -0.48 23.55 2.03
C MET A 334 -0.16 24.52 0.87
N ASN A 335 -0.52 24.17 -0.36
CA ASN A 335 -0.28 24.98 -1.56
C ASN A 335 -1.36 26.07 -1.82
N TYR A 336 -2.42 26.15 -1.01
CA TYR A 336 -3.49 27.16 -1.16
C TYR A 336 -3.07 28.65 -1.18
N PRO A 337 -1.95 29.07 -0.62
CA PRO A 337 -1.49 30.44 -0.79
C PRO A 337 -1.27 30.88 -2.24
N LYS A 338 -1.00 29.92 -3.13
CA LYS A 338 -0.93 30.16 -4.60
C LYS A 338 -2.07 29.40 -5.28
N THR A 339 -2.85 30.08 -6.12
CA THR A 339 -4.04 29.49 -6.75
C THR A 339 -4.14 29.80 -8.23
N VAL A 340 -4.78 28.89 -8.95
CA VAL A 340 -5.22 29.03 -10.34
C VAL A 340 -6.74 29.05 -10.37
N SER A 341 -7.32 30.05 -11.00
CA SER A 341 -8.77 30.21 -11.08
C SER A 341 -9.29 29.98 -12.50
N VAL A 342 -10.48 29.36 -12.58
CA VAL A 342 -11.25 29.23 -13.81
C VAL A 342 -12.57 29.96 -13.62
N SER A 343 -12.84 30.94 -14.47
CA SER A 343 -14.08 31.73 -14.40
C SER A 343 -15.30 30.85 -14.71
N ALA A 344 -16.42 31.19 -14.10
CA ALA A 344 -17.71 30.59 -14.43
C ALA A 344 -18.06 30.84 -15.91
N THR A 345 -18.69 29.86 -16.51
CA THR A 345 -19.31 29.97 -17.85
C THR A 345 -20.82 29.81 -17.74
N SER A 346 -21.55 29.92 -18.83
CA SER A 346 -23.01 29.68 -18.85
C SER A 346 -23.37 28.23 -18.45
N THR A 347 -22.39 27.30 -18.49
CA THR A 347 -22.58 25.86 -18.27
C THR A 347 -21.73 25.28 -17.15
N SER A 348 -20.86 26.08 -16.52
CA SER A 348 -20.00 25.62 -15.43
C SER A 348 -19.80 26.67 -14.36
N SER A 349 -19.67 26.24 -13.11
CA SER A 349 -19.28 27.08 -11.96
C SER A 349 -17.84 27.57 -12.10
N ALA A 350 -17.49 28.61 -11.34
CA ALA A 350 -16.09 29.01 -11.15
C ALA A 350 -15.36 27.98 -10.30
N TYR A 351 -14.10 27.73 -10.61
CA TYR A 351 -13.22 26.86 -9.83
C TYR A 351 -11.95 27.61 -9.43
N THR A 352 -11.42 27.27 -8.28
CA THR A 352 -10.12 27.75 -7.81
C THR A 352 -9.36 26.56 -7.24
N PHE A 353 -8.19 26.31 -7.80
CA PHE A 353 -7.31 25.22 -7.42
C PHE A 353 -6.02 25.76 -6.81
N PRO A 354 -5.42 25.10 -5.79
CA PRO A 354 -4.07 25.42 -5.37
C PRO A 354 -3.09 25.21 -6.54
N ALA A 355 -2.00 25.94 -6.55
CA ALA A 355 -0.90 25.80 -7.51
C ALA A 355 0.33 25.25 -6.79
N LEU A 356 0.89 24.17 -7.31
CA LEU A 356 2.05 23.50 -6.71
C LEU A 356 3.25 24.46 -6.63
N ASN A 357 3.85 24.50 -5.44
CA ASN A 357 5.08 25.24 -5.18
C ASN A 357 5.96 24.40 -4.23
N LEU A 358 7.16 24.02 -4.68
CA LEU A 358 8.05 23.14 -3.93
C LEU A 358 8.66 23.82 -2.70
N LEU A 359 8.87 25.14 -2.72
CA LEU A 359 9.30 25.88 -1.52
C LEU A 359 8.26 25.74 -0.42
N THR A 360 6.97 25.88 -0.75
CA THR A 360 5.89 25.64 0.20
C THR A 360 5.94 24.22 0.76
N VAL A 361 6.15 23.20 -0.10
CA VAL A 361 6.27 21.78 0.33
C VAL A 361 7.47 21.59 1.26
N ALA A 362 8.60 22.24 0.97
CA ALA A 362 9.80 22.12 1.78
C ALA A 362 9.75 22.87 3.11
N SER A 363 9.06 24.03 3.21
CA SER A 363 9.22 24.99 4.31
C SER A 363 7.97 25.31 5.12
N ALA A 364 6.75 25.14 4.58
CA ALA A 364 5.52 25.51 5.28
C ALA A 364 5.39 24.82 6.65
N ASN A 365 4.83 25.53 7.64
CA ASN A 365 4.51 24.91 8.92
C ASN A 365 3.34 23.94 8.76
N LEU A 366 3.61 22.65 8.95
CA LEU A 366 2.64 21.56 8.71
C LEU A 366 1.49 21.59 9.72
N ASP A 367 1.70 22.15 10.90
CA ASP A 367 0.70 22.21 11.97
C ASP A 367 -0.35 23.31 11.71
N ASP A 368 -0.02 24.30 10.86
CA ASP A 368 -0.91 25.39 10.50
C ASP A 368 -1.82 25.04 9.29
N VAL A 369 -1.59 23.89 8.65
CA VAL A 369 -2.36 23.50 7.46
C VAL A 369 -3.72 22.94 7.85
N ASN A 370 -4.78 23.69 7.55
CA ASN A 370 -6.14 23.18 7.71
C ASN A 370 -6.47 22.15 6.62
N LEU A 371 -6.55 20.89 7.01
CA LEU A 371 -6.88 19.79 6.10
C LEU A 371 -8.34 19.85 5.62
N GLY A 372 -9.21 20.58 6.32
CA GLY A 372 -10.61 20.80 5.92
C GLY A 372 -11.38 19.50 5.74
N TYR A 373 -11.20 18.57 6.67
CA TYR A 373 -12.01 17.36 6.68
C TYR A 373 -13.49 17.67 6.96
N SER A 374 -14.37 16.89 6.36
CA SER A 374 -15.82 16.99 6.50
C SER A 374 -16.35 15.85 7.34
N THR A 375 -17.45 16.11 8.07
CA THR A 375 -18.21 15.06 8.73
C THR A 375 -18.88 14.17 7.67
N PRO A 376 -18.82 12.83 7.80
CA PRO A 376 -19.51 11.95 6.88
C PRO A 376 -21.03 12.11 6.98
N THR A 377 -21.69 12.16 5.84
CA THR A 377 -23.15 12.33 5.72
C THR A 377 -23.85 11.12 5.11
N GLU A 378 -23.11 10.25 4.43
CA GLU A 378 -23.61 9.07 3.78
C GLU A 378 -22.50 8.02 3.71
N MET A 379 -22.88 6.75 3.75
CA MET A 379 -21.98 5.61 3.59
C MET A 379 -22.53 4.68 2.53
N THR A 380 -21.76 4.45 1.48
CA THR A 380 -22.07 3.48 0.43
C THR A 380 -21.06 2.35 0.43
N LEU A 381 -21.47 1.17 -0.01
CA LEU A 381 -20.64 -0.01 -0.06
C LEU A 381 -20.31 -0.35 -1.51
N VAL A 382 -19.05 -0.67 -1.78
CA VAL A 382 -18.55 -1.13 -3.08
C VAL A 382 -17.87 -2.48 -2.90
N HIS A 383 -17.98 -3.35 -3.89
CA HIS A 383 -17.42 -4.71 -3.85
C HIS A 383 -16.84 -5.13 -5.21
N ASN A 384 -15.91 -6.07 -5.21
CA ASN A 384 -15.35 -6.69 -6.41
C ASN A 384 -16.11 -7.95 -6.87
N GLY A 385 -17.08 -8.40 -6.07
CA GLY A 385 -17.85 -9.59 -6.38
C GLY A 385 -18.80 -9.41 -7.58
N THR A 386 -19.12 -10.50 -8.25
CA THR A 386 -20.10 -10.53 -9.36
C THR A 386 -21.51 -10.66 -8.78
N LEU A 387 -22.45 -9.93 -9.32
CA LEU A 387 -23.87 -10.13 -8.96
C LEU A 387 -24.38 -11.47 -9.50
N GLY A 388 -25.25 -12.11 -8.73
CA GLY A 388 -25.89 -13.36 -9.11
C GLY A 388 -26.91 -13.19 -10.24
N GLU A 389 -27.45 -14.30 -10.70
CA GLU A 389 -28.50 -14.37 -11.71
C GLU A 389 -29.76 -15.01 -11.09
N GLY A 390 -30.93 -14.79 -11.71
CA GLY A 390 -32.21 -15.34 -11.24
C GLY A 390 -32.61 -14.76 -9.88
N ASP A 391 -32.86 -15.62 -8.90
CA ASP A 391 -33.32 -15.22 -7.56
C ASP A 391 -32.25 -14.47 -6.74
N TYR A 392 -31.02 -14.35 -7.26
CA TYR A 392 -29.88 -13.72 -6.60
C TYR A 392 -29.37 -12.45 -7.31
N THR A 393 -30.22 -11.80 -8.13
CA THR A 393 -29.81 -10.64 -8.94
C THR A 393 -29.30 -9.45 -8.13
N ASP A 394 -29.76 -9.29 -6.89
CA ASP A 394 -29.37 -8.20 -5.99
C ASP A 394 -28.31 -8.63 -4.96
N MET A 395 -27.81 -9.86 -5.05
CA MET A 395 -26.81 -10.40 -4.16
C MET A 395 -25.45 -10.51 -4.86
N VAL A 396 -24.38 -10.24 -4.13
CA VAL A 396 -23.05 -10.63 -4.58
C VAL A 396 -22.94 -12.14 -4.54
N TYR A 397 -22.69 -12.72 -5.69
CA TYR A 397 -22.54 -14.15 -5.82
C TYR A 397 -21.08 -14.56 -5.61
N MET A 398 -20.83 -15.23 -4.51
CA MET A 398 -19.52 -15.81 -4.22
C MET A 398 -19.60 -17.32 -4.47
N ARG A 399 -19.02 -17.77 -5.58
CA ARG A 399 -18.80 -19.20 -5.75
C ARG A 399 -17.66 -19.61 -4.83
N ALA A 400 -17.80 -20.74 -4.18
CA ALA A 400 -16.70 -21.34 -3.43
C ALA A 400 -15.49 -21.66 -4.33
N ASP A 401 -15.70 -21.63 -5.65
CA ASP A 401 -14.65 -21.77 -6.66
C ASP A 401 -13.99 -20.43 -7.08
N ALA A 402 -14.34 -19.31 -6.47
CA ALA A 402 -13.70 -18.05 -6.79
C ALA A 402 -12.30 -17.95 -6.18
N ILE A 403 -11.29 -17.80 -7.04
CA ILE A 403 -9.90 -17.59 -6.63
C ILE A 403 -9.75 -16.26 -5.90
N THR A 404 -10.54 -15.27 -6.31
CA THR A 404 -10.50 -13.93 -5.73
C THR A 404 -11.52 -13.84 -4.61
N PRO A 405 -11.09 -13.58 -3.38
CA PRO A 405 -12.01 -13.35 -2.28
C PRO A 405 -12.87 -12.11 -2.57
N VAL A 406 -14.09 -12.09 -2.05
CA VAL A 406 -14.94 -10.90 -2.11
C VAL A 406 -14.37 -9.87 -1.15
N GLU A 407 -13.90 -8.79 -1.72
CA GLU A 407 -13.49 -7.62 -0.97
C GLU A 407 -14.61 -6.57 -1.02
N LEU A 408 -14.86 -5.95 0.11
CA LEU A 408 -15.83 -4.87 0.26
C LEU A 408 -15.12 -3.66 0.85
N TYR A 409 -15.49 -2.48 0.41
CA TYR A 409 -15.02 -1.25 1.03
C TYR A 409 -16.14 -0.21 1.09
N VAL A 410 -16.02 0.73 2.02
CA VAL A 410 -16.97 1.84 2.15
C VAL A 410 -16.44 3.10 1.48
N GLN A 411 -17.36 3.87 0.94
CA GLN A 411 -17.14 5.23 0.51
C GLN A 411 -17.99 6.16 1.41
N LEU A 412 -17.32 7.07 2.09
CA LEU A 412 -17.99 8.08 2.93
C LEU A 412 -18.13 9.39 2.16
N ALA A 413 -19.34 9.89 2.05
CA ALA A 413 -19.58 11.21 1.43
C ALA A 413 -19.33 12.34 2.46
N PRO A 414 -18.77 13.48 2.03
CA PRO A 414 -18.25 13.80 0.70
C PRO A 414 -16.97 13.04 0.37
N LEU A 415 -16.95 12.42 -0.80
CA LEU A 415 -15.87 11.52 -1.22
C LEU A 415 -14.49 12.18 -1.14
N GLY A 416 -13.51 11.48 -0.54
CA GLY A 416 -12.14 11.94 -0.38
C GLY A 416 -11.98 13.17 0.54
N LYS A 417 -13.03 13.59 1.24
CA LYS A 417 -13.02 14.75 2.17
C LYS A 417 -13.25 14.38 3.63
N VAL A 418 -13.52 13.12 3.92
CA VAL A 418 -13.66 12.61 5.28
C VAL A 418 -12.27 12.29 5.85
N ASP A 419 -12.10 12.44 7.17
CA ASP A 419 -10.85 12.08 7.82
C ASP A 419 -10.59 10.56 7.68
N PRO A 420 -9.42 10.13 7.18
CA PRO A 420 -9.06 8.72 7.11
C PRO A 420 -9.24 7.95 8.41
N ALA A 421 -9.00 8.59 9.55
CA ALA A 421 -9.22 7.97 10.86
C ALA A 421 -10.69 7.56 11.10
N ILE A 422 -11.64 8.29 10.49
CA ILE A 422 -13.05 7.92 10.52
C ILE A 422 -13.31 6.73 9.60
N GLU A 423 -12.75 6.73 8.40
CA GLU A 423 -12.85 5.61 7.46
C GLU A 423 -12.29 4.31 8.10
N ASP A 424 -11.15 4.42 8.80
CA ASP A 424 -10.50 3.28 9.46
C ASP A 424 -11.25 2.79 10.72
N SER A 425 -12.20 3.56 11.24
CA SER A 425 -13.02 3.19 12.39
C SER A 425 -14.29 2.41 12.03
N VAL A 426 -14.59 2.23 10.74
CA VAL A 426 -15.75 1.45 10.28
C VAL A 426 -15.68 0.02 10.80
N GLU A 427 -16.74 -0.45 11.41
CA GLU A 427 -16.86 -1.80 11.97
C GLU A 427 -17.56 -2.73 10.98
N TRP A 428 -16.99 -3.90 10.75
CA TRP A 428 -17.53 -4.88 9.82
C TRP A 428 -18.03 -6.12 10.53
N VAL A 429 -19.22 -6.56 10.16
CA VAL A 429 -19.88 -7.74 10.72
C VAL A 429 -20.47 -8.58 9.58
N ALA A 430 -20.24 -9.88 9.64
CA ALA A 430 -20.92 -10.83 8.79
C ALA A 430 -22.02 -11.53 9.57
N GLN A 431 -23.23 -11.48 9.05
CA GLN A 431 -24.41 -12.16 9.56
C GLN A 431 -24.82 -13.26 8.58
N LYS A 432 -24.70 -14.51 8.98
CA LYS A 432 -25.28 -15.62 8.24
C LYS A 432 -26.78 -15.64 8.47
N ILE A 433 -27.55 -15.59 7.40
CA ILE A 433 -29.02 -15.56 7.43
C ILE A 433 -29.59 -16.90 6.96
N LYS A 434 -30.84 -17.11 7.26
CA LYS A 434 -31.52 -18.36 6.93
C LYS A 434 -31.63 -18.59 5.43
N ASN A 435 -32.00 -17.57 4.67
CA ASN A 435 -31.95 -17.51 3.21
C ASN A 435 -32.17 -16.08 2.72
N ALA A 436 -32.03 -15.84 1.42
CA ALA A 436 -32.22 -14.52 0.80
C ALA A 436 -33.57 -13.83 1.11
N ASN A 437 -34.63 -14.62 1.31
CA ASN A 437 -35.98 -14.10 1.59
C ASN A 437 -36.31 -14.10 3.08
N ASP A 438 -35.51 -14.73 3.92
CA ASP A 438 -35.66 -14.77 5.38
C ASP A 438 -34.35 -14.37 6.05
N THR A 439 -34.24 -13.07 6.35
CA THR A 439 -33.03 -12.46 6.92
C THR A 439 -32.83 -12.76 8.41
N THR A 440 -33.55 -13.75 8.97
CA THR A 440 -33.28 -14.21 10.33
C THR A 440 -31.84 -14.63 10.48
N VAL A 441 -31.11 -13.95 11.35
CA VAL A 441 -29.67 -14.23 11.62
C VAL A 441 -29.55 -15.54 12.37
N ILE A 442 -28.74 -16.46 11.85
CA ILE A 442 -28.46 -17.76 12.46
C ILE A 442 -27.02 -17.86 13.02
N ASP A 443 -26.12 -17.00 12.55
CA ASP A 443 -24.75 -16.86 13.05
C ASP A 443 -24.25 -15.45 12.77
N GLU A 444 -23.40 -14.91 13.64
CA GLU A 444 -22.83 -13.58 13.49
C GLU A 444 -21.36 -13.56 13.97
N TYR A 445 -20.50 -12.88 13.22
CA TYR A 445 -19.11 -12.72 13.58
C TYR A 445 -18.52 -11.43 13.04
N SER A 446 -17.55 -10.87 13.78
CA SER A 446 -16.83 -9.67 13.38
C SER A 446 -15.81 -10.01 12.28
N LEU A 447 -15.77 -9.15 11.28
CA LEU A 447 -14.74 -9.16 10.23
C LEU A 447 -13.60 -8.17 10.52
N GLY A 448 -13.71 -7.37 11.61
CA GLY A 448 -12.71 -6.39 12.00
C GLY A 448 -13.16 -4.95 11.77
N LYS A 449 -12.16 -4.04 11.76
CA LYS A 449 -12.37 -2.61 11.49
C LYS A 449 -11.49 -2.17 10.34
N GLY A 450 -11.91 -1.11 9.66
CA GLY A 450 -11.17 -0.49 8.58
C GLY A 450 -12.06 0.01 7.47
N LYS A 451 -11.48 0.74 6.52
CA LYS A 451 -12.15 1.21 5.33
C LYS A 451 -12.63 0.06 4.43
N SER A 452 -11.91 -1.04 4.43
CA SER A 452 -12.17 -2.23 3.62
C SER A 452 -12.10 -3.50 4.43
N VAL A 453 -12.74 -4.56 3.91
CA VAL A 453 -12.69 -5.89 4.50
C VAL A 453 -12.70 -6.96 3.41
N THR A 454 -11.97 -8.03 3.64
CA THR A 454 -12.12 -9.26 2.87
C THR A 454 -13.19 -10.12 3.55
N PHE A 455 -14.27 -10.40 2.84
CA PHE A 455 -15.31 -11.28 3.36
C PHE A 455 -14.85 -12.73 3.34
N VAL A 456 -14.90 -13.35 4.50
CA VAL A 456 -14.61 -14.77 4.69
C VAL A 456 -15.90 -15.45 5.18
N ALA A 457 -16.44 -16.31 4.35
CA ALA A 457 -17.66 -17.04 4.68
C ALA A 457 -17.40 -18.19 5.66
N ASN A 458 -18.30 -18.37 6.60
CA ASN A 458 -18.35 -19.52 7.50
C ASN A 458 -19.28 -20.61 6.90
N GLY A 459 -18.80 -21.23 5.80
CA GLY A 459 -19.56 -22.20 5.03
C GLY A 459 -20.52 -21.59 4.00
N GLY A 460 -21.17 -22.42 3.17
CA GLY A 460 -22.14 -21.99 2.18
C GLY A 460 -23.44 -21.44 2.80
N GLY A 461 -24.14 -20.66 2.04
CA GLY A 461 -25.42 -20.04 2.41
C GLY A 461 -25.45 -18.54 2.17
N ASP A 462 -26.47 -17.90 2.72
CA ASP A 462 -26.72 -16.48 2.53
C ASP A 462 -26.19 -15.67 3.71
N TYR A 463 -25.58 -14.53 3.38
CA TYR A 463 -24.97 -13.63 4.35
C TYR A 463 -25.41 -12.18 4.11
N ILE A 464 -25.43 -11.41 5.17
CA ILE A 464 -25.46 -9.95 5.13
C ILE A 464 -24.11 -9.48 5.69
N VAL A 465 -23.31 -8.81 4.87
CA VAL A 465 -22.09 -8.16 5.30
C VAL A 465 -22.39 -6.70 5.56
N LYS A 466 -22.32 -6.29 6.82
CA LYS A 466 -22.63 -4.93 7.28
C LYS A 466 -21.37 -4.14 7.56
N ALA A 467 -21.42 -2.87 7.18
CA ALA A 467 -20.49 -1.84 7.60
C ALA A 467 -21.21 -0.85 8.50
N ASN A 468 -20.69 -0.59 9.68
CA ASN A 468 -21.28 0.28 10.68
C ASN A 468 -20.33 1.38 11.08
N LEU A 469 -20.85 2.59 11.22
CA LEU A 469 -20.15 3.74 11.77
C LEU A 469 -21.02 4.38 12.86
N PRO A 470 -21.11 3.79 14.06
CA PRO A 470 -22.12 4.08 15.06
C PRO A 470 -22.12 5.54 15.54
N TYR A 471 -20.93 6.16 15.69
CA TYR A 471 -20.83 7.55 16.12
C TYR A 471 -21.55 8.53 15.21
N TYR A 472 -21.63 8.22 13.90
CA TYR A 472 -22.30 9.04 12.89
C TYR A 472 -23.69 8.51 12.51
N ASN A 473 -24.13 7.42 13.13
CA ASN A 473 -25.39 6.74 12.81
C ASN A 473 -25.51 6.37 11.32
N LEU A 474 -24.39 5.89 10.75
CA LEU A 474 -24.32 5.42 9.37
C LEU A 474 -24.14 3.91 9.34
N GLU A 475 -24.96 3.25 8.53
CA GLU A 475 -24.91 1.81 8.28
C GLU A 475 -25.17 1.55 6.79
N THR A 476 -24.48 0.57 6.24
CA THR A 476 -24.77 0.02 4.91
C THR A 476 -24.48 -1.47 4.91
N TYR A 477 -25.04 -2.20 3.95
CA TYR A 477 -24.82 -3.64 3.88
C TYR A 477 -24.83 -4.14 2.44
N GLN A 478 -24.23 -5.31 2.24
CA GLN A 478 -24.32 -6.10 1.02
C GLN A 478 -24.77 -7.52 1.36
N GLN A 479 -25.76 -8.01 0.65
CA GLN A 479 -26.09 -9.43 0.69
C GLN A 479 -25.11 -10.23 -0.17
N VAL A 480 -24.67 -11.36 0.34
CA VAL A 480 -23.72 -12.25 -0.32
C VAL A 480 -24.26 -13.68 -0.29
N HIS A 481 -24.39 -14.28 -1.45
CA HIS A 481 -24.71 -15.71 -1.58
C HIS A 481 -23.42 -16.50 -1.79
N VAL A 482 -23.16 -17.48 -0.92
CA VAL A 482 -22.01 -18.38 -1.02
C VAL A 482 -22.49 -19.77 -1.41
N GLU A 483 -22.25 -20.15 -2.66
CA GLU A 483 -22.56 -21.47 -3.17
C GLU A 483 -21.34 -22.38 -3.09
N TYR A 484 -21.52 -23.63 -2.66
CA TYR A 484 -20.54 -24.67 -2.85
C TYR A 484 -20.44 -25.01 -4.35
N GLY A 485 -19.30 -24.72 -4.91
CA GLY A 485 -19.11 -24.80 -6.35
C GLY A 485 -19.01 -26.22 -6.91
N LYS A 486 -18.93 -26.27 -8.20
CA LYS A 486 -18.59 -27.44 -9.00
C LYS A 486 -17.11 -27.32 -9.36
N TYR A 487 -16.34 -28.38 -9.26
CA TYR A 487 -14.97 -28.37 -9.74
C TYR A 487 -14.81 -29.29 -10.97
N TYR A 488 -13.80 -28.96 -11.76
CA TYR A 488 -13.46 -29.74 -12.94
C TYR A 488 -12.11 -30.40 -12.73
N VAL A 489 -12.02 -31.67 -13.09
CA VAL A 489 -10.79 -32.41 -13.15
C VAL A 489 -10.67 -32.93 -14.58
N GLY A 490 -9.81 -32.29 -15.36
CA GLY A 490 -9.83 -32.50 -16.79
C GLY A 490 -11.21 -32.12 -17.38
N GLU A 491 -11.82 -33.04 -18.18
CA GLU A 491 -13.15 -32.83 -18.74
C GLU A 491 -14.30 -33.27 -17.80
N VAL A 492 -13.99 -33.83 -16.64
CA VAL A 492 -15.00 -34.35 -15.71
C VAL A 492 -15.44 -33.27 -14.72
N ARG A 493 -16.73 -32.94 -14.76
CA ARG A 493 -17.35 -32.03 -13.82
C ARG A 493 -17.84 -32.79 -12.60
N VAL A 494 -17.35 -32.48 -11.43
CA VAL A 494 -17.81 -33.05 -10.15
C VAL A 494 -18.55 -31.98 -9.35
N THR A 495 -19.76 -32.29 -8.89
CA THR A 495 -20.57 -31.40 -8.07
C THR A 495 -20.40 -31.79 -6.61
N PHE A 496 -19.81 -30.92 -5.82
CA PHE A 496 -19.57 -31.16 -4.39
C PHE A 496 -20.85 -31.03 -3.55
N ALA A 497 -21.86 -30.30 -4.02
CA ALA A 497 -23.11 -30.13 -3.28
C ALA A 497 -23.78 -31.46 -2.87
N ASP A 498 -23.60 -32.50 -3.68
CA ASP A 498 -24.17 -33.82 -3.41
C ASP A 498 -23.24 -34.69 -2.54
N ARG A 499 -22.05 -34.19 -2.18
CA ARG A 499 -21.00 -34.94 -1.51
C ARG A 499 -20.23 -34.12 -0.48
N ALA A 500 -20.70 -32.93 -0.18
CA ALA A 500 -20.07 -32.08 0.82
C ALA A 500 -20.06 -32.78 2.17
N GLY A 501 -18.90 -33.22 2.57
CA GLY A 501 -18.68 -33.92 3.83
C GLY A 501 -18.36 -35.39 3.74
N ASP A 502 -18.73 -36.09 2.62
CA ASP A 502 -18.53 -37.53 2.58
C ASP A 502 -17.22 -37.96 1.88
N ASP A 503 -16.81 -37.27 0.83
CA ASP A 503 -15.67 -37.69 0.00
C ASP A 503 -14.45 -36.76 0.00
N VAL A 504 -14.64 -35.44 0.19
CA VAL A 504 -13.55 -34.46 0.21
C VAL A 504 -13.57 -33.65 1.47
N SER A 505 -12.46 -33.61 2.15
CA SER A 505 -12.33 -32.86 3.41
C SER A 505 -10.89 -32.43 3.65
N ILE A 506 -10.71 -31.47 4.53
CA ILE A 506 -9.39 -31.21 5.10
C ILE A 506 -9.13 -32.25 6.20
N ALA A 507 -8.03 -32.94 6.13
CA ALA A 507 -7.58 -33.83 7.20
C ALA A 507 -6.44 -33.16 8.00
N PRO A 508 -6.48 -33.22 9.32
CA PRO A 508 -7.56 -33.71 10.14
C PRO A 508 -8.79 -32.79 10.14
N SER A 509 -9.99 -33.34 10.05
CA SER A 509 -11.26 -32.60 10.11
C SER A 509 -11.59 -32.10 11.52
N SER A 510 -10.99 -32.72 12.52
CA SER A 510 -11.04 -32.28 13.92
C SER A 510 -9.69 -32.51 14.55
N ALA A 511 -9.11 -31.47 15.13
CA ALA A 511 -7.86 -31.54 15.86
C ALA A 511 -7.89 -30.52 17.01
N THR A 512 -7.29 -30.91 18.12
CA THR A 512 -6.95 -29.92 19.14
C THR A 512 -5.64 -29.25 18.72
N LEU A 513 -5.71 -27.99 18.34
CA LEU A 513 -4.53 -27.19 18.07
C LEU A 513 -3.92 -26.71 19.39
N TYR A 514 -2.63 -26.74 19.48
CA TYR A 514 -1.90 -26.15 20.60
C TYR A 514 -0.97 -25.05 20.09
N THR A 515 -0.93 -23.94 20.80
CA THR A 515 0.10 -22.92 20.59
C THR A 515 1.46 -23.59 20.75
N THR A 516 2.38 -23.36 19.86
CA THR A 516 3.72 -24.01 19.82
C THR A 516 3.79 -25.41 19.21
N GLU A 517 2.67 -26.02 18.81
CA GLU A 517 2.69 -27.28 18.08
C GLU A 517 2.22 -27.10 16.65
N THR A 518 2.91 -27.74 15.72
CA THR A 518 2.54 -27.75 14.31
C THR A 518 1.56 -28.87 14.04
N THR A 519 0.45 -28.53 13.38
CA THR A 519 -0.51 -29.49 12.83
C THR A 519 -0.44 -29.44 11.32
N SER A 520 -0.26 -30.59 10.69
CA SER A 520 -0.23 -30.72 9.22
C SER A 520 -1.64 -30.98 8.71
N PHE A 521 -2.07 -30.17 7.75
CA PHE A 521 -3.36 -30.31 7.06
C PHE A 521 -3.14 -30.80 5.64
N ALA A 522 -4.05 -31.63 5.15
CA ALA A 522 -4.07 -32.10 3.76
C ALA A 522 -5.51 -32.20 3.25
N LEU A 523 -5.73 -31.98 1.95
CA LEU A 523 -6.97 -32.34 1.29
C LEU A 523 -7.02 -33.86 1.10
N THR A 524 -8.11 -34.46 1.51
CA THR A 524 -8.36 -35.91 1.36
C THR A 524 -9.63 -36.13 0.56
N GLY A 525 -9.76 -37.31 -0.06
CA GLY A 525 -10.97 -37.69 -0.81
C GLY A 525 -11.02 -37.13 -2.26
N VAL A 526 -10.04 -36.36 -2.67
CA VAL A 526 -9.97 -35.81 -4.04
C VAL A 526 -9.51 -36.92 -5.00
N LYS A 527 -10.41 -37.42 -5.82
CA LYS A 527 -10.13 -38.59 -6.65
C LYS A 527 -9.59 -38.28 -8.04
N TYR A 528 -9.72 -37.12 -8.56
CA TYR A 528 -9.38 -36.77 -9.94
C TYR A 528 -8.76 -35.39 -10.07
N LEU A 529 -7.87 -35.02 -9.16
CA LEU A 529 -7.14 -33.77 -9.27
C LEU A 529 -6.06 -33.87 -10.34
N ASP A 530 -6.01 -32.89 -11.25
CA ASP A 530 -4.86 -32.77 -12.14
C ASP A 530 -3.60 -32.64 -11.26
N PRO A 531 -2.56 -33.48 -11.49
CA PRO A 531 -1.32 -33.42 -10.71
C PRO A 531 -0.65 -32.02 -10.70
N ASN A 532 -0.96 -31.19 -11.70
CA ASN A 532 -0.45 -29.82 -11.80
C ASN A 532 -1.32 -28.79 -11.06
N THR A 533 -2.44 -29.20 -10.49
CA THR A 533 -3.33 -28.28 -9.77
C THR A 533 -2.80 -28.04 -8.36
N GLU A 534 -2.47 -26.80 -8.08
CA GLU A 534 -1.91 -26.39 -6.81
C GLU A 534 -3.01 -26.12 -5.76
N THR A 535 -2.90 -26.72 -4.59
CA THR A 535 -3.73 -26.38 -3.44
C THR A 535 -3.17 -25.14 -2.75
N LYS A 536 -4.01 -24.12 -2.56
CA LYS A 536 -3.68 -22.90 -1.81
C LYS A 536 -4.35 -22.92 -0.45
N TRP A 537 -3.60 -22.63 0.59
CA TRP A 537 -4.07 -22.67 1.96
C TRP A 537 -4.20 -21.26 2.52
N TYR A 538 -5.28 -21.04 3.27
CA TYR A 538 -5.58 -19.76 3.90
C TYR A 538 -5.87 -19.96 5.38
N VAL A 539 -5.44 -19.01 6.19
CA VAL A 539 -5.76 -18.94 7.62
C VAL A 539 -6.52 -17.64 7.87
N ASN A 540 -7.73 -17.77 8.39
CA ASN A 540 -8.62 -16.61 8.61
C ASN A 540 -8.78 -15.74 7.35
N GLY A 541 -8.93 -16.38 6.17
CA GLY A 541 -9.06 -15.72 4.88
C GLY A 541 -7.77 -15.15 4.29
N LYS A 542 -6.65 -15.19 5.02
CA LYS A 542 -5.36 -14.71 4.52
C LYS A 542 -4.56 -15.87 3.93
N TYR A 543 -4.00 -15.68 2.73
CA TYR A 543 -3.11 -16.66 2.10
C TYR A 543 -1.94 -17.00 3.02
N ALA A 544 -1.68 -18.28 3.16
CA ALA A 544 -0.65 -18.80 4.05
C ALA A 544 0.43 -19.61 3.30
N ALA A 545 0.02 -20.52 2.42
CA ALA A 545 0.95 -21.38 1.69
C ALA A 545 0.28 -22.04 0.47
N SER A 546 1.09 -22.66 -0.40
CA SER A 546 0.67 -23.57 -1.45
C SER A 546 1.31 -24.93 -1.23
N GLY A 547 0.63 -25.99 -1.68
CA GLY A 547 1.13 -27.36 -1.64
C GLY A 547 0.06 -28.38 -1.26
N ALA A 548 0.38 -29.67 -1.43
CA ALA A 548 -0.53 -30.77 -1.10
C ALA A 548 -0.83 -30.83 0.41
N THR A 549 0.06 -30.33 1.24
CA THR A 549 -0.08 -30.24 2.69
C THR A 549 0.22 -28.82 3.18
N PHE A 550 -0.30 -28.51 4.35
CA PHE A 550 -0.10 -27.22 5.00
C PHE A 550 0.20 -27.42 6.49
N ASP A 551 1.37 -27.00 6.91
CA ASP A 551 1.81 -27.04 8.28
C ASP A 551 1.47 -25.74 9.00
N PHE A 552 0.63 -25.81 10.01
CA PHE A 552 0.16 -24.64 10.76
C PHE A 552 0.51 -24.74 12.25
N THR A 553 1.14 -23.69 12.76
CA THR A 553 1.45 -23.52 14.19
C THR A 553 0.74 -22.27 14.70
N PRO A 554 -0.29 -22.39 15.54
CA PRO A 554 -0.96 -21.23 16.11
C PRO A 554 -0.03 -20.45 17.04
N GLU A 555 0.10 -19.16 16.84
CA GLU A 555 0.89 -18.28 17.72
C GLU A 555 0.16 -17.95 19.03
N LYS A 556 -1.16 -17.92 19.00
CA LYS A 556 -2.02 -17.52 20.12
C LYS A 556 -3.19 -18.47 20.28
N ALA A 557 -3.72 -18.58 21.48
CA ALA A 557 -5.00 -19.24 21.72
C ALA A 557 -6.12 -18.43 21.04
N GLY A 558 -7.04 -19.11 20.38
CA GLY A 558 -8.15 -18.50 19.66
C GLY A 558 -8.76 -19.41 18.61
N THR A 559 -9.71 -18.89 17.87
CA THR A 559 -10.37 -19.61 16.79
C THR A 559 -9.67 -19.32 15.47
N TYR A 560 -9.42 -20.37 14.70
CA TYR A 560 -8.80 -20.31 13.38
C TYR A 560 -9.69 -21.00 12.36
N TYR A 561 -9.83 -20.36 11.21
CA TYR A 561 -10.48 -20.93 10.04
C TYR A 561 -9.40 -21.34 9.05
N ILE A 562 -9.23 -22.64 8.84
CA ILE A 562 -8.29 -23.20 7.87
C ILE A 562 -9.07 -23.51 6.60
N THR A 563 -8.68 -22.87 5.51
CA THR A 563 -9.33 -23.02 4.20
C THR A 563 -8.34 -23.59 3.21
N ALA A 564 -8.73 -24.64 2.51
CA ALA A 564 -8.02 -25.16 1.36
C ALA A 564 -8.78 -24.80 0.08
N ARG A 565 -8.07 -24.26 -0.88
CA ARG A 565 -8.59 -23.86 -2.19
C ARG A 565 -7.73 -24.48 -3.27
N PHE A 566 -8.31 -25.06 -4.32
CA PHE A 566 -7.55 -25.71 -5.39
C PHE A 566 -8.13 -25.46 -6.77
N GLY A 567 -7.24 -25.47 -7.79
CA GLY A 567 -7.55 -25.28 -9.21
C GLY A 567 -7.63 -23.80 -9.62
N ASP A 568 -7.39 -23.53 -10.90
CA ASP A 568 -7.39 -22.17 -11.44
C ASP A 568 -8.69 -21.74 -12.12
N ASN A 569 -9.55 -22.68 -12.51
CA ASN A 569 -10.75 -22.39 -13.27
C ASN A 569 -12.04 -23.05 -12.74
N SER A 570 -11.99 -23.75 -11.60
CA SER A 570 -13.19 -24.44 -11.09
C SER A 570 -12.95 -24.95 -9.68
N ILE A 571 -13.15 -24.11 -8.72
CA ILE A 571 -12.48 -24.25 -7.47
C ILE A 571 -13.44 -24.40 -6.35
N VAL A 572 -13.05 -25.18 -5.40
CA VAL A 572 -13.79 -25.42 -4.18
C VAL A 572 -12.95 -25.00 -2.99
N ASP A 573 -13.56 -24.23 -2.12
CA ASP A 573 -13.01 -23.91 -0.83
C ASP A 573 -13.53 -24.89 0.21
N PHE A 574 -12.62 -25.56 0.89
CA PHE A 574 -12.94 -26.33 2.10
C PHE A 574 -12.49 -25.55 3.31
N GLN A 575 -13.40 -25.27 4.21
CA GLN A 575 -13.10 -24.52 5.41
C GLN A 575 -13.52 -25.28 6.66
N TYR A 576 -12.62 -25.36 7.64
CA TYR A 576 -12.90 -25.90 8.95
C TYR A 576 -12.48 -24.92 10.04
N LYS A 577 -13.27 -24.91 11.11
CA LYS A 577 -13.03 -24.10 12.30
C LYS A 577 -12.26 -24.91 13.34
N PHE A 578 -11.13 -24.40 13.76
CA PHE A 578 -10.32 -25.00 14.81
C PHE A 578 -10.12 -24.03 15.97
N THR A 579 -10.04 -24.56 17.18
CA THR A 579 -9.73 -23.75 18.37
C THR A 579 -8.34 -24.12 18.87
N ALA A 580 -7.44 -23.14 18.88
CA ALA A 580 -6.11 -23.30 19.45
C ALA A 580 -6.14 -22.99 20.96
N THR A 581 -5.57 -23.87 21.75
CA THR A 581 -5.42 -23.70 23.19
C THR A 581 -3.94 -23.68 23.59
N VAL A 582 -3.65 -23.11 24.75
CA VAL A 582 -2.31 -23.25 25.34
C VAL A 582 -2.10 -24.70 25.74
N LYS A 583 -1.00 -25.28 25.30
CA LYS A 583 -0.67 -26.65 25.64
C LYS A 583 -0.53 -26.79 27.14
N PRO A 584 -1.29 -27.72 27.81
CA PRO A 584 -1.05 -28.01 29.20
C PRO A 584 0.36 -28.58 29.34
N PHE A 585 1.06 -28.15 30.38
CA PHE A 585 2.38 -28.68 30.70
C PHE A 585 2.21 -30.14 31.18
N ILE A 586 2.16 -31.07 30.24
CA ILE A 586 2.15 -32.50 30.50
C ILE A 586 3.50 -33.02 30.00
N LEU A 587 4.28 -33.58 30.92
CA LEU A 587 5.49 -34.32 30.55
C LEU A 587 5.08 -35.47 29.61
N ARG A 588 5.59 -35.48 28.40
CA ARG A 588 5.38 -36.63 27.50
C ARG A 588 5.94 -37.89 28.16
N PRO A 589 5.41 -39.08 27.86
CA PRO A 589 5.95 -40.32 28.38
C PRO A 589 7.47 -40.46 28.17
N LEU A 590 7.97 -39.95 27.05
CA LEU A 590 9.40 -39.94 26.75
C LEU A 590 10.17 -38.96 27.62
N ASP A 591 9.63 -37.77 27.90
CA ASP A 591 10.24 -36.75 28.76
C ASP A 591 10.21 -37.19 30.21
N LEU A 592 9.13 -37.89 30.62
CA LEU A 592 9.00 -38.47 31.94
C LEU A 592 10.01 -39.60 32.13
N SER A 593 10.18 -40.47 31.13
CA SER A 593 11.18 -41.55 31.16
C SER A 593 12.61 -41.00 31.19
N MET A 594 12.90 -39.97 30.43
CA MET A 594 14.21 -39.27 30.44
C MET A 594 14.46 -38.57 31.79
N LEU A 595 13.43 -37.99 32.40
CA LEU A 595 13.51 -37.41 33.74
C LEU A 595 13.77 -38.50 34.80
N ILE A 596 13.07 -39.64 34.71
CA ILE A 596 13.26 -40.77 35.59
C ILE A 596 14.67 -41.36 35.43
N VAL A 597 15.15 -41.51 34.20
CA VAL A 597 16.53 -41.96 33.93
C VAL A 597 17.55 -40.97 34.48
N GLY A 598 17.32 -39.67 34.25
CA GLY A 598 18.19 -38.63 34.83
C GLY A 598 18.23 -38.65 36.36
N LEU A 599 17.08 -38.81 37.02
CA LEU A 599 16.96 -38.91 38.46
C LEU A 599 17.62 -40.19 39.01
N THR A 600 17.47 -41.33 38.30
CA THR A 600 18.13 -42.60 38.70
C THR A 600 19.64 -42.51 38.55
N ILE A 601 20.17 -41.89 37.50
CA ILE A 601 21.60 -41.64 37.34
C ILE A 601 22.13 -40.73 38.46
N ALA A 602 21.42 -39.64 38.75
CA ALA A 602 21.79 -38.73 39.83
C ALA A 602 21.81 -39.43 41.20
N LEU A 603 20.79 -40.25 41.49
CA LEU A 603 20.71 -41.02 42.71
C LEU A 603 21.84 -42.05 42.81
N ALA A 604 22.12 -42.79 41.74
CA ALA A 604 23.25 -43.71 41.66
C ALA A 604 24.59 -43.02 41.88
N THR A 605 24.76 -41.81 41.34
CA THR A 605 25.96 -40.99 41.53
C THR A 605 26.10 -40.57 43.00
N ILE A 606 25.00 -40.13 43.63
CA ILE A 606 24.98 -39.75 45.04
C ILE A 606 25.32 -40.96 45.91
N ILE A 607 24.71 -42.13 45.66
CA ILE A 607 24.99 -43.38 46.39
C ILE A 607 26.46 -43.77 46.24
N THR A 608 27.01 -43.67 45.02
CA THR A 608 28.41 -43.99 44.76
C THR A 608 29.36 -43.04 45.53
N VAL A 609 29.05 -41.74 45.54
CA VAL A 609 29.83 -40.77 46.32
C VAL A 609 29.74 -41.05 47.80
N VAL A 610 28.54 -41.37 48.32
CA VAL A 610 28.33 -41.72 49.73
C VAL A 610 29.13 -42.99 50.09
N VAL A 611 29.08 -44.02 49.23
CA VAL A 611 29.85 -45.28 49.45
C VAL A 611 31.36 -45.00 49.42
N ILE A 612 31.84 -44.15 48.55
CA ILE A 612 33.25 -43.77 48.50
C ILE A 612 33.64 -43.00 49.76
N VAL A 613 32.79 -42.06 50.21
CA VAL A 613 33.05 -41.29 51.44
C VAL A 613 33.04 -42.20 52.71
N VAL A 614 32.10 -43.15 52.77
CA VAL A 614 32.02 -44.11 53.87
C VAL A 614 33.19 -45.08 53.87
N LYS A 615 33.62 -45.58 52.68
CA LYS A 615 34.82 -46.43 52.53
C LYS A 615 36.12 -45.72 52.84
N LYS A 616 36.20 -44.41 52.70
CA LYS A 616 37.41 -43.63 53.04
C LYS A 616 37.52 -43.26 54.51
N ARG A 617 36.48 -43.49 55.31
CA ARG A 617 36.58 -43.40 56.77
C ARG A 617 37.25 -44.70 57.30
N LYS A 618 38.55 -44.61 57.58
CA LYS A 618 39.24 -45.69 58.32
C LYS A 618 38.50 -45.91 59.64
N PRO A 619 38.32 -47.18 60.03
CA PRO A 619 37.83 -47.46 61.41
C PRO A 619 38.88 -46.94 62.40
N MET A 620 38.46 -46.11 63.34
CA MET A 620 39.25 -45.83 64.55
C MET A 620 39.41 -47.12 65.30
N LEU A 621 40.63 -47.66 65.43
CA LEU A 621 40.99 -48.71 66.32
C LEU A 621 40.75 -48.18 67.74
N ILE A 622 39.85 -48.81 68.44
CA ILE A 622 39.67 -48.69 69.92
C ILE A 622 40.73 -49.56 70.49
N ASP A 623 41.75 -48.96 71.17
CA ASP A 623 42.68 -49.72 72.03
C ASP A 623 41.92 -50.36 73.17
N GLU A 624 41.98 -51.72 73.28
CA GLU A 624 41.60 -52.46 74.44
C GLU A 624 42.62 -52.25 75.61
N PRO A 625 42.20 -52.06 76.82
CA PRO A 625 43.08 -51.96 77.99
C PRO A 625 43.75 -53.29 78.28
N GLN A 626 45.09 -53.28 78.37
CA GLN A 626 45.87 -54.41 78.94
C GLN A 626 45.45 -54.65 80.39
N ASN A 627 45.01 -55.87 80.66
CA ASN A 627 44.90 -56.37 81.97
C ASN A 627 46.25 -57.04 82.38
N ASP A 628 46.98 -56.36 83.24
CA ASP A 628 48.04 -56.99 84.04
C ASP A 628 47.37 -57.89 85.10
N THR A 629 47.64 -59.18 85.03
CA THR A 629 47.59 -60.02 86.20
C THR A 629 48.78 -60.94 86.16
N GLU A 630 49.62 -60.74 87.18
CA GLU A 630 50.62 -61.66 87.64
C GLU A 630 50.05 -63.07 87.94
N GLU A 631 50.67 -64.09 87.54
CA GLU A 631 51.51 -65.12 88.08
C GLU A 631 52.00 -66.10 87.05
#